data_b74f339c6b8b367cf0475845ceae837c
#
_entry.id   b74f339c6b8b367cf0475845ceae837c
#
_cell.length_a   1.000
_cell.length_b   1.000
_cell.length_c   1.000
_cell.angle_alpha   90.00
_cell.angle_beta   90.00
_cell.angle_gamma   90.00
#
_symmetry.space_group_name_H-M   'P 1'
#
loop_
_entity.id
_entity.type
_entity.pdbx_description
1 polymer ?
#
loop_
_entity_poly.entity_id
_entity_poly.type
_entity_poly.pdbx_seq_one_letter_code
_entity_poly.pdbx_strand_id
1 'polypeptide(L)'
;MIEAPKFWYKKNLSSKIQSILFFPLSILWILISLLKNVLTTKYKSRLKVICIGNLTIGGTGKTPFAIYIYKVLKKLGYKPVFLTRGYGGLIKGPIKVKDTHNFKDIGDEALLLNKIGPTIVSKDRSLGARLIEKHKDNYNVIIMDDGLQNYQLEQDVKFMLVDKNLKFGNEFCIPAGPLREPINPVSYTHLRAHETEE
;
A
#
# COMPACT_ATOMS: atom_id res chain seq x y z
N MET A 1 -18.09 -4.80 -2.55
CA MET A 1 -16.81 -5.15 -1.86
C MET A 1 -16.89 -6.64 -1.51
N ILE A 2 -15.90 -7.44 -1.88
CA ILE A 2 -15.88 -8.87 -1.50
C ILE A 2 -15.53 -8.91 -0.02
N GLU A 3 -16.41 -9.45 0.81
CA GLU A 3 -16.13 -9.63 2.24
C GLU A 3 -14.99 -10.66 2.41
N ALA A 4 -14.09 -10.36 3.34
CA ALA A 4 -13.01 -11.30 3.68
C ALA A 4 -13.60 -12.60 4.28
N PRO A 5 -13.06 -13.77 3.92
CA PRO A 5 -13.54 -15.04 4.44
C PRO A 5 -13.52 -15.08 5.97
N LYS A 6 -14.64 -15.47 6.58
CA LYS A 6 -14.79 -15.47 8.05
C LYS A 6 -13.80 -16.40 8.75
N PHE A 7 -13.33 -17.47 8.09
CA PHE A 7 -12.38 -18.42 8.66
C PHE A 7 -10.97 -17.81 8.88
N TRP A 8 -10.64 -16.70 8.24
CA TRP A 8 -9.36 -16.01 8.47
C TRP A 8 -9.26 -15.42 9.88
N TYR A 9 -10.39 -15.12 10.51
CA TYR A 9 -10.46 -14.40 11.79
C TYR A 9 -11.09 -15.21 12.91
N LYS A 10 -11.72 -16.36 12.60
CA LYS A 10 -12.32 -17.25 13.61
C LYS A 10 -11.35 -18.33 14.06
N LYS A 11 -11.36 -18.62 15.38
CA LYS A 11 -10.45 -19.61 16.00
C LYS A 11 -11.13 -20.98 16.26
N ASN A 12 -12.20 -21.32 15.55
CA ASN A 12 -12.90 -22.60 15.70
C ASN A 12 -12.24 -23.71 14.84
N LEU A 13 -12.58 -24.97 15.12
CA LEU A 13 -12.01 -26.14 14.46
C LEU A 13 -12.26 -26.12 12.93
N SER A 14 -13.47 -25.76 12.51
CA SER A 14 -13.84 -25.65 11.09
C SER A 14 -12.96 -24.64 10.36
N SER A 15 -12.68 -23.48 10.97
CA SER A 15 -11.81 -22.47 10.39
C SER A 15 -10.36 -22.94 10.26
N LYS A 16 -9.86 -23.71 11.25
CA LYS A 16 -8.52 -24.32 11.18
C LYS A 16 -8.43 -25.32 10.03
N ILE A 17 -9.41 -26.20 9.88
CA ILE A 17 -9.47 -27.17 8.77
C ILE A 17 -9.46 -26.45 7.41
N GLN A 18 -10.27 -25.41 7.24
CA GLN A 18 -10.30 -24.63 6.02
C GLN A 18 -8.93 -23.99 5.72
N SER A 19 -8.28 -23.39 6.74
CA SER A 19 -6.95 -22.80 6.56
C SER A 19 -5.90 -23.85 6.16
N ILE A 20 -5.93 -25.03 6.76
CA ILE A 20 -5.01 -26.13 6.42
C ILE A 20 -5.25 -26.61 4.98
N LEU A 21 -6.50 -26.73 4.54
CA LEU A 21 -6.84 -27.12 3.17
C LEU A 21 -6.29 -26.15 2.13
N PHE A 22 -6.31 -24.83 2.41
CA PHE A 22 -5.78 -23.78 1.53
C PHE A 22 -4.28 -23.52 1.70
N PHE A 23 -3.65 -24.10 2.72
CA PHE A 23 -2.23 -23.83 3.03
C PHE A 23 -1.25 -24.14 1.87
N PRO A 24 -1.38 -25.24 1.10
CA PRO A 24 -0.50 -25.48 -0.05
C PRO A 24 -0.56 -24.36 -1.10
N LEU A 25 -1.73 -23.78 -1.33
CA LEU A 25 -1.90 -22.65 -2.24
C LEU A 25 -1.25 -21.37 -1.69
N SER A 26 -1.23 -21.21 -0.37
CA SER A 26 -0.51 -20.09 0.27
C SER A 26 1.00 -20.21 0.11
N ILE A 27 1.55 -21.43 0.17
CA ILE A 27 2.97 -21.65 -0.14
C ILE A 27 3.28 -21.23 -1.57
N LEU A 28 2.46 -21.64 -2.53
CA LEU A 28 2.63 -21.24 -3.93
C LEU A 28 2.56 -19.71 -4.09
N TRP A 29 1.60 -19.05 -3.42
CA TRP A 29 1.50 -17.60 -3.40
C TRP A 29 2.78 -16.92 -2.87
N ILE A 30 3.32 -17.42 -1.76
CA ILE A 30 4.56 -16.91 -1.16
C ILE A 30 5.73 -17.06 -2.13
N LEU A 31 5.88 -18.23 -2.75
CA LEU A 31 6.96 -18.49 -3.72
C LEU A 31 6.86 -17.54 -4.92
N ILE A 32 5.67 -17.35 -5.48
CA ILE A 32 5.44 -16.40 -6.59
C ILE A 32 5.79 -14.97 -6.15
N SER A 33 5.41 -14.57 -4.94
CA SER A 33 5.70 -13.23 -4.41
C SER A 33 7.21 -13.01 -4.20
N LEU A 34 7.91 -14.01 -3.66
CA LEU A 34 9.36 -13.98 -3.50
C LEU A 34 10.08 -13.91 -4.85
N LEU A 35 9.68 -14.76 -5.81
CA LEU A 35 10.24 -14.75 -7.16
C LEU A 35 10.05 -13.39 -7.84
N LYS A 36 8.86 -12.82 -7.72
CA LYS A 36 8.57 -11.48 -8.24
C LYS A 36 9.45 -10.42 -7.59
N ASN A 37 9.68 -10.48 -6.28
CA ASN A 37 10.57 -9.53 -5.59
C ASN A 37 12.01 -9.63 -6.09
N VAL A 38 12.53 -10.85 -6.27
CA VAL A 38 13.91 -11.11 -6.76
C VAL A 38 14.08 -10.66 -8.21
N LEU A 39 13.10 -10.95 -9.06
CA LEU A 39 13.15 -10.62 -10.50
C LEU A 39 12.84 -9.15 -10.81
N THR A 40 12.30 -8.40 -9.87
CA THR A 40 11.95 -6.99 -10.10
C THR A 40 13.16 -6.08 -9.90
N THR A 41 13.56 -5.38 -10.95
CA THR A 41 14.57 -4.32 -10.85
C THR A 41 14.01 -3.15 -10.04
N LYS A 42 14.70 -2.80 -8.96
CA LYS A 42 14.29 -1.72 -8.07
C LYS A 42 14.85 -0.39 -8.57
N TYR A 43 13.98 0.59 -8.70
CA TYR A 43 14.36 1.96 -9.00
C TYR A 43 14.50 2.75 -7.70
N LYS A 44 15.64 3.41 -7.52
CA LYS A 44 15.88 4.33 -6.41
C LYS A 44 15.59 5.75 -6.87
N SER A 45 14.58 6.36 -6.28
CA SER A 45 14.24 7.75 -6.56
C SER A 45 15.26 8.71 -5.95
N ARG A 46 15.45 9.86 -6.59
CA ARG A 46 16.21 10.99 -6.03
C ARG A 46 15.44 11.69 -4.92
N LEU A 47 14.12 11.59 -4.92
CA LEU A 47 13.24 12.12 -3.88
C LEU A 47 13.02 11.05 -2.80
N LYS A 48 12.84 11.48 -1.57
CA LYS A 48 12.48 10.56 -0.48
C LYS A 48 11.11 9.95 -0.70
N VAL A 49 11.02 8.63 -0.50
CA VAL A 49 9.80 7.84 -0.70
C VAL A 49 9.29 7.32 0.64
N ILE A 50 8.15 7.82 1.06
CA ILE A 50 7.39 7.34 2.23
C ILE A 50 6.31 6.42 1.71
N CYS A 51 6.37 5.15 2.11
CA CYS A 51 5.39 4.15 1.73
C CYS A 51 4.41 3.90 2.88
N ILE A 52 3.13 3.90 2.55
CA ILE A 52 2.05 3.57 3.47
C ILE A 52 1.34 2.34 2.91
N GLY A 53 1.12 1.34 3.77
CA GLY A 53 0.45 0.13 3.34
C GLY A 53 0.06 -0.77 4.50
N ASN A 54 -0.42 -1.96 4.17
CA ASN A 54 -0.76 -2.99 5.13
C ASN A 54 -0.40 -4.38 4.61
N LEU A 55 -0.32 -5.34 5.52
CA LEU A 55 -0.06 -6.73 5.19
C LEU A 55 -1.33 -7.53 4.94
N THR A 56 -2.48 -7.10 5.45
CA THR A 56 -3.75 -7.82 5.35
C THR A 56 -4.58 -7.33 4.18
N ILE A 57 -5.46 -8.20 3.66
CA ILE A 57 -6.53 -7.77 2.75
C ILE A 57 -7.61 -7.07 3.57
N GLY A 58 -8.03 -5.89 3.11
CA GLY A 58 -9.11 -5.12 3.74
C GLY A 58 -8.77 -3.64 3.90
N GLY A 59 -9.73 -2.89 4.39
CA GLY A 59 -9.59 -1.45 4.67
C GLY A 59 -8.96 -1.24 6.04
N THR A 60 -7.71 -0.79 6.09
CA THR A 60 -6.97 -0.50 7.32
C THR A 60 -6.68 0.99 7.50
N GLY A 61 -7.45 1.86 6.84
CA GLY A 61 -7.24 3.30 6.97
C GLY A 61 -5.99 3.86 6.26
N LYS A 62 -5.44 3.17 5.25
CA LYS A 62 -4.25 3.61 4.51
C LYS A 62 -4.39 5.02 3.95
N THR A 63 -5.43 5.25 3.17
CA THR A 63 -5.65 6.54 2.50
C THR A 63 -5.87 7.70 3.47
N PRO A 64 -6.68 7.57 4.54
CA PRO A 64 -6.73 8.58 5.62
C PRO A 64 -5.37 8.86 6.26
N PHE A 65 -4.57 7.84 6.52
CA PHE A 65 -3.24 8.01 7.08
C PHE A 65 -2.27 8.68 6.08
N ALA A 66 -2.35 8.36 4.79
CA ALA A 66 -1.58 9.03 3.76
C ALA A 66 -1.90 10.53 3.70
N ILE A 67 -3.18 10.88 3.82
CA ILE A 67 -3.64 12.27 3.91
C ILE A 67 -3.10 12.96 5.17
N TYR A 68 -3.09 12.27 6.31
CA TYR A 68 -2.52 12.79 7.54
C TYR A 68 -1.02 13.11 7.37
N ILE A 69 -0.23 12.17 6.87
CA ILE A 69 1.21 12.36 6.59
C ILE A 69 1.44 13.51 5.62
N TYR A 70 0.62 13.61 4.56
CA TYR A 70 0.70 14.73 3.61
C TYR A 70 0.54 16.07 4.32
N LYS A 71 -0.48 16.21 5.19
CA LYS A 71 -0.75 17.44 5.95
C LYS A 71 0.40 17.79 6.90
N VAL A 72 0.96 16.78 7.59
CA VAL A 72 2.12 16.96 8.48
C VAL A 72 3.33 17.45 7.69
N LEU A 73 3.67 16.81 6.59
CA LEU A 73 4.81 17.23 5.75
C LEU A 73 4.62 18.64 5.18
N LYS A 74 3.41 19.00 4.77
CA LYS A 74 3.08 20.37 4.33
C LYS A 74 3.34 21.39 5.43
N LYS A 75 2.91 21.12 6.67
CA LYS A 75 3.15 21.99 7.81
C LYS A 75 4.64 22.15 8.12
N LEU A 76 5.45 21.13 7.86
CA LEU A 76 6.90 21.15 8.02
C LEU A 76 7.65 21.79 6.81
N GLY A 77 6.93 22.36 5.84
CA GLY A 77 7.53 23.06 4.71
C GLY A 77 7.93 22.16 3.53
N TYR A 78 7.65 20.86 3.59
CA TYR A 78 7.90 19.96 2.46
C TYR A 78 6.86 20.18 1.35
N LYS A 79 7.21 19.68 0.15
CA LYS A 79 6.36 19.70 -1.04
C LYS A 79 5.99 18.25 -1.41
N PRO A 80 5.11 17.57 -0.63
CA PRO A 80 4.76 16.17 -0.89
C PRO A 80 3.86 16.01 -2.11
N VAL A 81 3.96 14.85 -2.76
CA VAL A 81 3.09 14.40 -3.85
C VAL A 81 2.66 12.96 -3.61
N PHE A 82 1.41 12.65 -3.86
CA PHE A 82 0.92 11.28 -3.78
C PHE A 82 1.28 10.48 -5.03
N LEU A 83 1.66 9.22 -4.83
CA LEU A 83 1.85 8.23 -5.88
C LEU A 83 0.99 7.01 -5.58
N THR A 84 -0.06 6.80 -6.35
CA THR A 84 -0.99 5.69 -6.19
C THR A 84 -1.07 4.82 -7.45
N ARG A 85 -1.63 3.62 -7.31
CA ARG A 85 -1.82 2.67 -8.41
C ARG A 85 -2.98 3.07 -9.33
N GLY A 86 -3.97 3.81 -8.80
CA GLY A 86 -5.22 4.04 -9.50
C GLY A 86 -6.08 2.77 -9.53
N TYR A 87 -6.25 2.12 -8.37
CA TYR A 87 -7.06 0.91 -8.27
C TYR A 87 -8.49 1.17 -8.74
N GLY A 88 -9.03 0.29 -9.58
CA GLY A 88 -10.37 0.43 -10.17
C GLY A 88 -10.42 1.36 -11.39
N GLY A 89 -9.36 2.12 -11.69
CA GLY A 89 -9.29 2.98 -12.87
C GLY A 89 -8.77 2.28 -14.12
N LEU A 90 -9.15 2.79 -15.28
CA LEU A 90 -8.74 2.30 -16.61
C LEU A 90 -7.34 2.79 -16.99
N ILE A 91 -6.95 3.99 -16.56
CA ILE A 91 -5.67 4.62 -16.91
C ILE A 91 -4.56 4.01 -16.06
N LYS A 92 -3.57 3.43 -16.72
CA LYS A 92 -2.44 2.77 -16.05
C LYS A 92 -1.31 3.74 -15.68
N GLY A 93 -1.32 4.96 -16.23
CA GLY A 93 -0.30 5.97 -16.01
C GLY A 93 1.06 5.65 -16.67
N PRO A 94 2.13 6.43 -16.36
CA PRO A 94 2.16 7.50 -15.35
C PRO A 94 1.43 8.77 -15.82
N ILE A 95 0.54 9.29 -15.00
CA ILE A 95 -0.21 10.52 -15.30
C ILE A 95 -0.47 11.34 -14.03
N LYS A 96 -0.37 12.66 -14.15
CA LYS A 96 -0.85 13.58 -13.11
C LYS A 96 -2.37 13.64 -13.16
N VAL A 97 -2.99 13.44 -12.01
CA VAL A 97 -4.45 13.58 -11.88
C VAL A 97 -4.86 15.02 -12.12
N LYS A 98 -5.95 15.21 -12.86
CA LYS A 98 -6.58 16.51 -13.15
C LYS A 98 -8.04 16.46 -12.70
N ASP A 99 -8.64 17.60 -12.47
CA ASP A 99 -10.04 17.72 -12.06
C ASP A 99 -11.03 17.20 -13.11
N THR A 100 -10.58 17.07 -14.38
CA THR A 100 -11.34 16.49 -15.48
C THR A 100 -11.43 14.97 -15.46
N HIS A 101 -10.58 14.30 -14.67
CA HIS A 101 -10.63 12.84 -14.53
C HIS A 101 -11.76 12.41 -13.60
N ASN A 102 -12.38 11.29 -13.92
CA ASN A 102 -13.43 10.68 -13.11
C ASN A 102 -12.96 9.35 -12.47
N PHE A 103 -13.81 8.73 -11.64
CA PHE A 103 -13.47 7.50 -10.93
C PHE A 103 -13.21 6.31 -11.87
N LYS A 104 -13.84 6.26 -13.05
CA LYS A 104 -13.58 5.21 -14.05
C LYS A 104 -12.20 5.34 -14.66
N ASP A 105 -11.69 6.58 -14.77
CA ASP A 105 -10.38 6.84 -15.34
C ASP A 105 -9.25 6.42 -14.40
N ILE A 106 -9.31 6.83 -13.14
CA ILE A 106 -8.16 6.78 -12.21
C ILE A 106 -8.45 6.10 -10.87
N GLY A 107 -9.69 5.69 -10.62
CA GLY A 107 -10.12 5.09 -9.35
C GLY A 107 -10.49 6.10 -8.26
N ASP A 108 -11.31 5.67 -7.31
CA ASP A 108 -11.86 6.53 -6.24
C ASP A 108 -10.77 7.06 -5.31
N GLU A 109 -9.82 6.21 -4.92
CA GLU A 109 -8.72 6.59 -4.00
C GLU A 109 -7.86 7.72 -4.59
N ALA A 110 -7.54 7.64 -5.90
CA ALA A 110 -6.75 8.66 -6.56
C ALA A 110 -7.48 10.01 -6.64
N LEU A 111 -8.80 9.99 -6.86
CA LEU A 111 -9.63 11.20 -6.81
C LEU A 111 -9.66 11.82 -5.41
N LEU A 112 -9.81 10.98 -4.38
CA LEU A 112 -9.82 11.44 -2.99
C LEU A 112 -8.49 12.12 -2.63
N LEU A 113 -7.37 11.49 -2.99
CA LEU A 113 -6.04 12.06 -2.77
C LEU A 113 -5.84 13.38 -3.53
N ASN A 114 -6.32 13.48 -4.78
CA ASN A 114 -6.18 14.69 -5.59
C ASN A 114 -6.92 15.91 -5.03
N LYS A 115 -8.02 15.69 -4.31
CA LYS A 115 -8.72 16.78 -3.60
C LYS A 115 -7.87 17.37 -2.46
N ILE A 116 -6.87 16.65 -1.95
CA ILE A 116 -6.01 17.07 -0.86
C ILE A 116 -4.70 17.65 -1.37
N GLY A 117 -4.16 17.06 -2.42
CA GLY A 117 -2.87 17.46 -2.96
C GLY A 117 -2.53 16.80 -4.30
N PRO A 118 -1.43 17.24 -4.93
CA PRO A 118 -1.02 16.72 -6.23
C PRO A 118 -0.87 15.21 -6.16
N THR A 119 -1.47 14.52 -7.14
CA THR A 119 -1.52 13.06 -7.19
C THR A 119 -1.08 12.57 -8.56
N ILE A 120 -0.21 11.56 -8.55
CA ILE A 120 0.24 10.83 -9.73
C ILE A 120 -0.34 9.42 -9.65
N VAL A 121 -0.99 9.00 -10.73
CA VAL A 121 -1.42 7.62 -10.92
C VAL A 121 -0.40 6.92 -11.81
N SER A 122 0.11 5.79 -11.34
CA SER A 122 0.99 4.94 -12.13
C SER A 122 0.92 3.49 -11.66
N LYS A 123 0.59 2.55 -12.55
CA LYS A 123 0.65 1.11 -12.27
C LYS A 123 2.08 0.67 -12.01
N ASP A 124 3.02 1.15 -12.83
CA ASP A 124 4.46 1.05 -12.58
C ASP A 124 4.92 2.24 -11.74
N ARG A 125 5.25 1.97 -10.47
CA ARG A 125 5.66 3.00 -9.51
C ARG A 125 6.97 3.66 -9.87
N SER A 126 7.88 2.94 -10.54
CA SER A 126 9.16 3.50 -10.97
C SER A 126 8.98 4.57 -12.03
N LEU A 127 8.08 4.34 -12.99
CA LEU A 127 7.72 5.33 -14.01
C LEU A 127 7.00 6.54 -13.39
N GLY A 128 6.14 6.30 -12.40
CA GLY A 128 5.49 7.37 -11.63
C GLY A 128 6.50 8.26 -10.91
N ALA A 129 7.49 7.65 -10.23
CA ALA A 129 8.54 8.38 -9.54
C ALA A 129 9.40 9.20 -10.54
N ARG A 130 9.76 8.63 -11.68
CA ARG A 130 10.49 9.35 -12.76
C ARG A 130 9.70 10.54 -13.30
N LEU A 131 8.39 10.42 -13.43
CA LEU A 131 7.53 11.56 -13.83
C LEU A 131 7.55 12.66 -12.77
N ILE A 132 7.48 12.30 -11.48
CA ILE A 132 7.55 13.25 -10.37
C ILE A 132 8.91 13.98 -10.36
N GLU A 133 10.01 13.26 -10.57
CA GLU A 133 11.35 13.82 -10.59
C GLU A 133 11.59 14.85 -11.72
N LYS A 134 10.89 14.72 -12.84
CA LYS A 134 10.94 15.74 -13.91
C LYS A 134 10.39 17.09 -13.43
N HIS A 135 9.60 17.08 -12.36
CA HIS A 135 9.00 18.26 -11.73
C HIS A 135 9.55 18.50 -10.32
N LYS A 136 10.84 18.22 -10.10
CA LYS A 136 11.52 18.29 -8.79
C LYS A 136 11.39 19.66 -8.09
N ASP A 137 11.23 20.72 -8.83
CA ASP A 137 11.06 22.07 -8.26
C ASP A 137 9.69 22.22 -7.56
N ASN A 138 8.73 21.39 -7.95
CA ASN A 138 7.38 21.35 -7.37
C ASN A 138 7.24 20.36 -6.24
N TYR A 139 8.09 19.32 -6.16
CA TYR A 139 7.94 18.20 -5.23
C TYR A 139 9.29 17.77 -4.66
N ASN A 140 9.34 17.42 -3.37
CA ASN A 140 10.56 16.92 -2.72
C ASN A 140 10.35 15.63 -1.91
N VAL A 141 9.11 15.17 -1.74
CA VAL A 141 8.77 13.92 -1.05
C VAL A 141 7.64 13.21 -1.79
N ILE A 142 7.79 11.91 -2.00
CA ILE A 142 6.76 11.03 -2.57
C ILE A 142 6.08 10.29 -1.42
N ILE A 143 4.74 10.35 -1.37
CA ILE A 143 3.92 9.52 -0.47
C ILE A 143 3.28 8.44 -1.33
N MET A 144 3.71 7.19 -1.15
CA MET A 144 3.18 6.05 -1.89
C MET A 144 2.05 5.39 -1.09
N ASP A 145 0.82 5.51 -1.57
CA ASP A 145 -0.34 4.86 -0.98
C ASP A 145 -0.51 3.43 -1.51
N ASP A 146 -0.77 2.48 -0.60
CA ASP A 146 -0.85 1.02 -0.81
C ASP A 146 0.36 0.46 -1.58
N GLY A 147 1.55 0.72 -1.04
CA GLY A 147 2.80 0.45 -1.75
C GLY A 147 3.68 -0.64 -1.13
N LEU A 148 3.35 -1.26 0.01
CA LEU A 148 4.26 -2.20 0.69
C LEU A 148 4.66 -3.38 -0.21
N GLN A 149 3.73 -3.93 -0.99
CA GLN A 149 3.97 -5.01 -1.95
C GLN A 149 4.50 -4.53 -3.31
N ASN A 150 4.90 -3.26 -3.41
CA ASN A 150 5.52 -2.76 -4.62
C ASN A 150 7.05 -2.89 -4.55
N TYR A 151 7.61 -3.75 -5.38
CA TYR A 151 9.05 -3.99 -5.44
C TYR A 151 9.78 -3.12 -6.47
N GLN A 152 9.05 -2.35 -7.29
CA GLN A 152 9.63 -1.56 -8.39
C GLN A 152 10.29 -0.27 -7.92
N LEU A 153 9.86 0.30 -6.79
CA LEU A 153 10.37 1.55 -6.25
C LEU A 153 10.94 1.33 -4.84
N GLU A 154 12.19 1.72 -4.62
CA GLU A 154 12.78 1.71 -3.27
C GLU A 154 12.04 2.68 -2.35
N GLN A 155 11.86 2.26 -1.11
CA GLN A 155 11.10 2.96 -0.08
C GLN A 155 12.03 3.34 1.06
N ASP A 156 12.21 4.64 1.31
CA ASP A 156 13.08 5.12 2.39
C ASP A 156 12.44 4.93 3.78
N VAL A 157 11.13 5.16 3.87
CA VAL A 157 10.34 5.00 5.10
C VAL A 157 9.09 4.17 4.79
N LYS A 158 8.78 3.21 5.67
CA LYS A 158 7.61 2.34 5.53
C LYS A 158 6.73 2.45 6.75
N PHE A 159 5.46 2.79 6.55
CA PHE A 159 4.42 2.72 7.56
C PHE A 159 3.52 1.53 7.28
N MET A 160 3.52 0.56 8.20
CA MET A 160 2.63 -0.58 8.16
C MET A 160 1.44 -0.34 9.08
N LEU A 161 0.25 -0.23 8.50
CA LEU A 161 -0.98 -0.08 9.26
C LEU A 161 -1.55 -1.47 9.59
N VAL A 162 -1.96 -1.61 10.84
CA VAL A 162 -2.58 -2.84 11.37
C VAL A 162 -3.92 -2.48 12.00
N ASP A 163 -4.97 -3.19 11.63
CA ASP A 163 -6.28 -3.02 12.26
C ASP A 163 -6.23 -3.53 13.71
N LYS A 164 -6.75 -2.73 14.65
CA LYS A 164 -6.72 -3.02 16.09
C LYS A 164 -7.45 -4.32 16.43
N ASN A 165 -8.58 -4.57 15.80
CA ASN A 165 -9.45 -5.70 16.11
C ASN A 165 -9.08 -6.97 15.34
N LEU A 166 -8.82 -6.82 14.04
CA LEU A 166 -8.54 -7.95 13.14
C LEU A 166 -7.08 -8.38 13.18
N LYS A 167 -6.16 -7.46 13.53
CA LYS A 167 -4.71 -7.70 13.57
C LYS A 167 -4.24 -8.41 12.29
N PHE A 168 -3.59 -9.54 12.43
CA PHE A 168 -3.10 -10.37 11.33
C PHE A 168 -3.98 -11.61 11.07
N GLY A 169 -5.16 -11.69 11.72
CA GLY A 169 -6.06 -12.84 11.60
C GLY A 169 -5.39 -14.13 12.10
N ASN A 170 -5.42 -15.17 11.27
CA ASN A 170 -4.78 -16.46 11.53
C ASN A 170 -3.29 -16.53 11.10
N GLU A 171 -2.71 -15.39 10.68
CA GLU A 171 -1.30 -15.22 10.29
C GLU A 171 -0.84 -16.02 9.05
N PHE A 172 -1.75 -16.66 8.34
CA PHE A 172 -1.45 -17.28 7.05
C PHE A 172 -1.56 -16.29 5.90
N CYS A 173 -0.80 -16.56 4.84
CA CYS A 173 -0.95 -15.82 3.59
C CYS A 173 -2.19 -16.29 2.82
N ILE A 174 -2.67 -15.46 1.90
CA ILE A 174 -3.76 -15.81 0.99
C ILE A 174 -3.41 -17.08 0.18
N PRO A 175 -4.39 -17.97 -0.06
CA PRO A 175 -5.78 -17.90 0.37
C PRO A 175 -6.09 -18.52 1.75
N ALA A 176 -5.13 -19.11 2.47
CA ALA A 176 -5.35 -19.73 3.78
C ALA A 176 -5.61 -18.71 4.91
N GLY A 177 -5.20 -17.46 4.72
CA GLY A 177 -5.37 -16.37 5.67
C GLY A 177 -5.35 -15.00 5.00
N PRO A 178 -5.42 -13.91 5.80
CA PRO A 178 -5.58 -12.56 5.27
C PRO A 178 -4.30 -11.90 4.77
N LEU A 179 -3.11 -12.50 5.02
CA LEU A 179 -1.85 -11.85 4.72
C LEU A 179 -1.52 -11.84 3.22
N ARG A 180 -1.09 -10.70 2.72
CA ARG A 180 -0.58 -10.52 1.35
C ARG A 180 0.83 -11.07 1.19
N GLU A 181 1.62 -11.04 2.28
CA GLU A 181 2.99 -11.54 2.38
C GLU A 181 3.29 -11.99 3.82
N PRO A 182 4.27 -12.87 4.06
CA PRO A 182 4.62 -13.31 5.39
C PRO A 182 5.07 -12.15 6.27
N ILE A 183 4.76 -12.22 7.57
CA ILE A 183 5.26 -11.27 8.55
C ILE A 183 6.77 -11.53 8.71
N ASN A 184 7.59 -10.59 8.25
CA ASN A 184 9.02 -10.65 8.46
C ASN A 184 9.43 -9.59 9.49
N PRO A 185 9.81 -9.96 10.73
CA PRO A 185 10.16 -9.03 11.78
C PRO A 185 11.32 -8.08 11.43
N VAL A 186 12.23 -8.53 10.56
CA VAL A 186 13.42 -7.75 10.15
C VAL A 186 13.06 -6.62 9.17
N SER A 187 11.94 -6.74 8.47
CA SER A 187 11.54 -5.74 7.46
C SER A 187 10.82 -4.54 8.03
N TYR A 188 10.44 -4.56 9.29
CA TYR A 188 9.63 -3.51 9.91
C TYR A 188 10.29 -3.04 11.20
N THR A 189 10.86 -1.85 11.19
CA THR A 189 11.27 -1.13 12.40
C THR A 189 10.00 -0.72 13.13
N HIS A 190 9.83 -1.17 14.36
CA HIS A 190 8.64 -0.92 15.17
C HIS A 190 8.53 0.55 15.54
N LEU A 191 7.73 1.31 14.82
CA LEU A 191 7.10 2.51 15.35
C LEU A 191 5.73 2.07 15.93
N ARG A 192 5.67 1.87 17.24
CA ARG A 192 4.40 1.79 17.95
C ARG A 192 3.75 3.16 17.88
N ALA A 193 2.72 3.33 17.08
CA ALA A 193 1.82 4.45 17.24
C ALA A 193 1.12 4.27 18.60
N HIS A 194 1.39 5.15 19.55
CA HIS A 194 0.55 5.27 20.74
C HIS A 194 -0.83 5.74 20.27
N GLU A 195 -1.84 4.96 20.58
CA GLU A 195 -3.23 5.38 20.43
C GLU A 195 -3.41 6.65 21.28
N THR A 196 -3.73 7.77 20.66
CA THR A 196 -4.41 8.86 21.34
C THR A 196 -5.84 8.39 21.54
N GLU A 197 -6.16 7.96 22.77
CA GLU A 197 -7.54 7.88 23.22
C GLU A 197 -8.07 9.33 23.28
N GLU A 198 -8.94 9.66 22.35
CA GLU A 198 -9.92 10.74 22.50
C GLU A 198 -11.30 10.20 22.15
#